data_baf252b30245c210e35fd27c6fc8a3ac
#
_entry.id   baf252b30245c210e35fd27c6fc8a3ac
#
_cell.length_a   1.000
_cell.length_b   1.000
_cell.length_c   1.000
_cell.angle_alpha   90.00
_cell.angle_beta   90.00
_cell.angle_gamma   90.00
#
_symmetry.space_group_name_H-M   'P 1'
#
loop_
_entity.id
_entity.type
_entity.pdbx_description
1 polymer ?
#
loop_
_entity_poly.entity_id
_entity_poly.type
_entity_poly.pdbx_seq_one_letter_code
_entity_poly.pdbx_strand_id
1 'polypeptide(L)'
;IKSSSVQHIQYQGKTLKKLSFSKCPKLYTLSIKCTKVGTVNLRSNKRLHYMTLNSKKTGKVVYPKVSTKGWHDCCDLVETNYYKNLDEYKNDPDAKGVYKEYVGYILEYPTKILDISAWTSLNKTVKRCMFGYGDFDHKKCATKKIIINKKLRKADKKWIKKLAKKWKIKVVEKK
;
A
#
# COMPACT_ATOMS: atom_id res chain seq x y z
N ILE A 1 6.99 -1.09 17.23
CA ILE A 1 8.40 -1.26 16.85
C ILE A 1 9.06 0.12 16.92
N LYS A 2 10.24 0.20 17.54
CA LYS A 2 11.02 1.43 17.72
C LYS A 2 12.45 1.17 17.28
N SER A 3 12.86 1.70 16.15
CA SER A 3 14.24 1.64 15.68
C SER A 3 14.49 2.74 14.66
N SER A 4 15.52 3.55 14.89
CA SER A 4 15.91 4.62 13.97
C SER A 4 16.66 4.12 12.73
N SER A 5 17.20 2.90 12.78
CA SER A 5 18.02 2.31 11.71
C SER A 5 17.32 1.27 10.86
N VAL A 6 16.24 0.64 11.35
CA VAL A 6 15.59 -0.45 10.63
C VAL A 6 15.04 0.01 9.28
N GLN A 7 15.37 -0.76 8.24
CA GLN A 7 14.91 -0.52 6.87
C GLN A 7 13.93 -1.59 6.39
N HIS A 8 14.08 -2.81 6.86
CA HIS A 8 13.28 -3.94 6.41
C HIS A 8 12.62 -4.61 7.60
N ILE A 9 11.31 -4.84 7.50
CA ILE A 9 10.53 -5.55 8.52
C ILE A 9 9.72 -6.64 7.83
N GLN A 10 9.92 -7.86 8.31
CA GLN A 10 9.07 -8.99 7.97
C GLN A 10 8.40 -9.51 9.25
N TYR A 11 7.11 -9.72 9.21
CA TYR A 11 6.34 -10.27 10.32
C TYR A 11 5.43 -11.39 9.84
N GLN A 12 5.45 -12.49 10.57
CA GLN A 12 4.51 -13.58 10.40
C GLN A 12 3.93 -13.96 11.77
N GLY A 13 2.60 -14.08 11.87
CA GLY A 13 1.97 -14.41 13.14
C GLY A 13 0.45 -14.51 13.07
N LYS A 14 -0.22 -14.61 14.22
CA LYS A 14 -1.67 -14.80 14.29
C LYS A 14 -2.44 -13.47 14.27
N THR A 15 -2.33 -12.68 15.32
CA THR A 15 -3.15 -11.47 15.48
C THR A 15 -2.35 -10.29 15.97
N LEU A 16 -2.54 -9.15 15.29
CA LEU A 16 -1.97 -7.87 15.67
C LEU A 16 -3.10 -6.86 15.90
N LYS A 17 -3.15 -6.21 17.06
CA LYS A 17 -4.17 -5.19 17.36
C LYS A 17 -3.87 -3.89 16.63
N LYS A 18 -2.64 -3.38 16.74
CA LYS A 18 -2.20 -2.12 16.15
C LYS A 18 -0.72 -2.18 15.82
N LEU A 19 -0.37 -1.77 14.62
CA LEU A 19 1.00 -1.58 14.17
C LEU A 19 1.21 -0.11 13.86
N SER A 20 2.26 0.47 14.43
CA SER A 20 2.73 1.80 14.07
C SER A 20 4.24 1.76 13.95
N PHE A 21 4.74 2.35 12.89
CA PHE A 21 6.16 2.42 12.57
C PHE A 21 6.66 3.88 12.61
N SER A 22 5.96 4.75 13.37
CA SER A 22 6.31 6.18 13.49
C SER A 22 7.74 6.42 13.98
N LYS A 23 8.30 5.47 14.72
CA LYS A 23 9.69 5.49 15.22
C LYS A 23 10.67 4.68 14.34
N CYS A 24 10.28 4.37 13.10
CA CYS A 24 11.10 3.69 12.11
C CYS A 24 11.21 4.57 10.85
N PRO A 25 11.88 5.74 10.91
CA PRO A 25 11.88 6.71 9.80
C PRO A 25 12.58 6.21 8.55
N LYS A 26 13.50 5.25 8.69
CA LYS A 26 14.24 4.64 7.58
C LYS A 26 13.55 3.41 6.97
N LEU A 27 12.37 3.03 7.46
CA LEU A 27 11.65 1.86 6.95
C LEU A 27 11.43 1.97 5.44
N TYR A 28 11.95 0.99 4.72
CA TYR A 28 11.97 0.91 3.27
C TYR A 28 11.05 -0.18 2.76
N THR A 29 11.11 -1.38 3.37
CA THR A 29 10.20 -2.49 3.03
C THR A 29 9.46 -3.00 4.25
N LEU A 30 8.20 -3.42 4.05
CA LEU A 30 7.35 -3.99 5.09
C LEU A 30 6.57 -5.17 4.54
N SER A 31 6.80 -6.35 5.10
CA SER A 31 6.01 -7.54 4.80
C SER A 31 5.28 -8.01 6.05
N ILE A 32 3.96 -8.12 5.97
CA ILE A 32 3.11 -8.59 7.07
C ILE A 32 2.25 -9.75 6.59
N LYS A 33 2.42 -10.92 7.21
CA LYS A 33 1.55 -12.09 7.02
C LYS A 33 0.90 -12.46 8.33
N CYS A 34 -0.43 -12.30 8.46
CA CYS A 34 -1.13 -12.64 9.69
C CYS A 34 -2.62 -12.93 9.45
N THR A 35 -3.27 -13.60 10.39
CA THR A 35 -4.70 -13.90 10.29
C THR A 35 -5.55 -12.65 10.43
N LYS A 36 -5.16 -11.76 11.35
CA LYS A 36 -5.91 -10.52 11.64
C LYS A 36 -4.98 -9.38 12.02
N VAL A 37 -5.24 -8.19 11.49
CA VAL A 37 -4.62 -6.95 11.94
C VAL A 37 -5.67 -5.84 12.12
N GLY A 38 -5.62 -5.14 13.26
CA GLY A 38 -6.55 -4.04 13.54
C GLY A 38 -6.22 -2.79 12.74
N THR A 39 -5.05 -2.21 12.98
CA THR A 39 -4.60 -0.99 12.27
C THR A 39 -3.13 -1.09 11.90
N VAL A 40 -2.82 -0.77 10.65
CA VAL A 40 -1.45 -0.53 10.16
C VAL A 40 -1.33 0.96 9.87
N ASN A 41 -0.51 1.66 10.66
CA ASN A 41 -0.29 3.10 10.48
C ASN A 41 1.11 3.38 9.95
N LEU A 42 1.18 3.84 8.71
CA LEU A 42 2.40 4.14 7.96
C LEU A 42 2.56 5.64 7.67
N ARG A 43 1.75 6.51 8.28
CA ARG A 43 1.70 7.95 7.99
C ARG A 43 3.09 8.62 7.99
N SER A 44 3.96 8.22 8.92
CA SER A 44 5.28 8.80 9.12
C SER A 44 6.38 8.16 8.25
N ASN A 45 6.10 7.04 7.58
CA ASN A 45 7.09 6.27 6.85
C ASN A 45 7.24 6.74 5.40
N LYS A 46 7.81 7.93 5.22
CA LYS A 46 7.96 8.59 3.91
C LYS A 46 8.94 7.88 2.97
N ARG A 47 9.81 7.03 3.50
CA ARG A 47 10.79 6.25 2.73
C ARG A 47 10.30 4.84 2.37
N LEU A 48 9.08 4.47 2.78
CA LEU A 48 8.52 3.16 2.46
C LEU A 48 8.28 3.05 0.96
N HIS A 49 8.98 2.13 0.31
CA HIS A 49 8.88 1.85 -1.12
C HIS A 49 8.01 0.63 -1.39
N TYR A 50 8.11 -0.37 -0.53
CA TYR A 50 7.41 -1.62 -0.75
C TYR A 50 6.68 -2.10 0.49
N MET A 51 5.44 -2.53 0.33
CA MET A 51 4.65 -3.15 1.39
C MET A 51 3.81 -4.30 0.85
N THR A 52 3.88 -5.45 1.50
CA THR A 52 2.89 -6.52 1.36
C THR A 52 2.10 -6.67 2.64
N LEU A 53 0.79 -6.77 2.51
CA LEU A 53 -0.10 -7.06 3.63
C LEU A 53 -1.00 -8.24 3.27
N ASN A 54 -0.61 -9.40 3.75
CA ASN A 54 -1.39 -10.64 3.67
C ASN A 54 -2.14 -10.85 4.99
N SER A 55 -3.37 -10.34 5.05
CA SER A 55 -4.24 -10.52 6.21
C SER A 55 -5.70 -10.52 5.80
N LYS A 56 -6.39 -11.66 5.99
CA LYS A 56 -7.81 -11.83 5.64
C LYS A 56 -8.74 -10.87 6.39
N LYS A 57 -8.33 -10.37 7.57
CA LYS A 57 -9.14 -9.49 8.42
C LYS A 57 -8.35 -8.24 8.80
N THR A 58 -8.28 -7.26 7.90
CA THR A 58 -7.62 -5.97 8.15
C THR A 58 -8.64 -4.90 8.49
N GLY A 59 -8.48 -4.28 9.66
CA GLY A 59 -9.37 -3.20 10.11
C GLY A 59 -9.11 -1.89 9.39
N LYS A 60 -7.87 -1.34 9.47
CA LYS A 60 -7.50 -0.06 8.87
C LYS A 60 -6.08 -0.05 8.35
N VAL A 61 -5.88 0.50 7.15
CA VAL A 61 -4.56 0.89 6.65
C VAL A 61 -4.52 2.40 6.46
N VAL A 62 -3.47 3.03 6.99
CA VAL A 62 -3.16 4.45 6.84
C VAL A 62 -1.89 4.57 6.03
N TYR A 63 -2.01 5.02 4.80
CA TYR A 63 -0.88 5.14 3.89
C TYR A 63 0.03 6.34 4.19
N PRO A 64 1.34 6.25 3.90
CA PRO A 64 2.27 7.35 4.04
C PRO A 64 2.08 8.40 2.94
N LYS A 65 2.69 9.57 3.13
CA LYS A 65 2.81 10.59 2.09
C LYS A 65 4.02 10.27 1.21
N VAL A 66 3.79 9.56 0.13
CA VAL A 66 4.80 9.21 -0.88
C VAL A 66 4.37 9.67 -2.26
N SER A 67 5.33 9.81 -3.18
CA SER A 67 5.02 10.01 -4.59
C SER A 67 4.34 8.77 -5.15
N THR A 68 3.26 8.95 -5.91
CA THR A 68 2.60 7.86 -6.63
C THR A 68 3.07 7.75 -8.08
N LYS A 69 4.02 8.59 -8.51
CA LYS A 69 4.48 8.63 -9.91
C LYS A 69 5.20 7.35 -10.33
N GLY A 70 5.97 6.75 -9.44
CA GLY A 70 6.73 5.52 -9.69
C GLY A 70 5.97 4.22 -9.33
N TRP A 71 4.68 4.28 -9.04
CA TRP A 71 3.93 3.07 -8.73
C TRP A 71 3.73 2.22 -9.97
N HIS A 72 4.17 1.00 -9.88
CA HIS A 72 3.94 -0.05 -10.87
C HIS A 72 2.96 -1.07 -10.34
N ASP A 73 2.40 -1.83 -11.25
CA ASP A 73 1.53 -2.94 -10.91
C ASP A 73 2.35 -4.10 -10.39
N CYS A 74 2.02 -4.52 -9.20
CA CYS A 74 2.73 -5.62 -8.55
C CYS A 74 2.49 -6.99 -9.21
N CYS A 75 1.58 -7.05 -10.15
CA CYS A 75 1.27 -8.29 -10.88
C CYS A 75 2.27 -8.58 -11.98
N ASP A 76 2.83 -7.53 -12.56
CA ASP A 76 3.88 -7.67 -13.56
C ASP A 76 5.23 -8.05 -12.92
N LEU A 77 5.28 -8.14 -11.58
CA LEU A 77 6.48 -8.41 -10.81
C LEU A 77 6.70 -9.91 -10.53
N VAL A 78 5.84 -10.79 -10.97
CA VAL A 78 5.98 -12.25 -10.77
C VAL A 78 7.12 -12.83 -11.62
N GLU A 79 7.54 -12.12 -12.66
CA GLU A 79 8.56 -12.60 -13.60
C GLU A 79 9.87 -11.78 -13.61
N THR A 80 9.96 -10.71 -12.84
CA THR A 80 11.19 -9.90 -12.80
C THR A 80 11.96 -10.16 -11.52
N ASN A 81 13.23 -10.52 -11.67
CA ASN A 81 14.17 -10.64 -10.55
C ASN A 81 14.22 -9.35 -9.76
N TYR A 82 13.95 -9.43 -8.46
CA TYR A 82 13.96 -8.29 -7.57
C TYR A 82 15.39 -7.96 -7.16
N TYR A 83 15.87 -6.84 -7.60
CA TYR A 83 17.13 -6.30 -7.10
C TYR A 83 16.86 -5.39 -5.91
N LYS A 84 17.55 -5.60 -4.80
CA LYS A 84 17.40 -4.80 -3.58
C LYS A 84 17.88 -3.37 -3.78
N ASN A 85 18.80 -3.18 -4.69
CA ASN A 85 19.41 -1.91 -5.03
C ASN A 85 20.06 -1.93 -6.41
N LEU A 86 20.58 -0.78 -6.85
CA LEU A 86 21.27 -0.64 -8.15
C LEU A 86 22.52 -1.50 -8.27
N ASP A 87 23.23 -1.73 -7.15
CA ASP A 87 24.48 -2.50 -7.18
C ASP A 87 24.20 -3.99 -7.40
N GLU A 88 23.14 -4.52 -6.76
CA GLU A 88 22.68 -5.89 -6.99
C GLU A 88 22.28 -6.09 -8.46
N TYR A 89 21.57 -5.12 -9.06
CA TYR A 89 21.22 -5.14 -10.49
C TYR A 89 22.45 -5.13 -11.41
N LYS A 90 23.44 -4.28 -11.15
CA LYS A 90 24.66 -4.18 -11.96
C LYS A 90 25.52 -5.45 -11.91
N ASN A 91 25.45 -6.19 -10.79
CA ASN A 91 26.22 -7.41 -10.59
C ASN A 91 25.51 -8.66 -11.08
N ASP A 92 24.26 -8.56 -11.56
CA ASP A 92 23.54 -9.68 -12.16
C ASP A 92 23.85 -9.77 -13.67
N PRO A 93 24.55 -10.82 -14.13
CA PRO A 93 24.89 -11.00 -15.55
C PRO A 93 23.67 -11.16 -16.45
N ASP A 94 22.53 -11.59 -15.89
CA ASP A 94 21.27 -11.77 -16.63
C ASP A 94 20.36 -10.53 -16.60
N ALA A 95 20.79 -9.46 -15.92
CA ALA A 95 20.02 -8.22 -15.87
C ALA A 95 19.91 -7.57 -17.24
N LYS A 96 18.66 -7.45 -17.72
CA LYS A 96 18.36 -6.83 -19.02
C LYS A 96 17.53 -5.55 -18.82
N GLY A 97 17.91 -4.49 -19.53
CA GLY A 97 17.14 -3.25 -19.57
C GLY A 97 17.64 -2.18 -18.59
N VAL A 98 16.75 -1.26 -18.21
CA VAL A 98 17.06 -0.13 -17.34
C VAL A 98 16.60 -0.43 -15.92
N TYR A 99 17.49 -0.30 -14.95
CA TYR A 99 17.09 -0.36 -13.54
C TYR A 99 15.99 0.66 -13.25
N LYS A 100 14.90 0.18 -12.69
CA LYS A 100 13.79 1.03 -12.23
C LYS A 100 13.50 0.70 -10.78
N GLU A 101 13.56 1.71 -9.93
CA GLU A 101 13.11 1.59 -8.55
C GLU A 101 11.58 1.61 -8.52
N TYR A 102 10.98 0.51 -8.08
CA TYR A 102 9.54 0.38 -8.02
C TYR A 102 9.01 0.71 -6.62
N VAL A 103 7.95 1.48 -6.58
CA VAL A 103 7.20 1.72 -5.34
C VAL A 103 5.87 0.99 -5.46
N GLY A 104 5.60 0.09 -4.55
CA GLY A 104 4.36 -0.69 -4.59
C GLY A 104 3.85 -1.09 -3.21
N TYR A 105 2.55 -0.91 -2.99
CA TYR A 105 1.88 -1.37 -1.77
C TYR A 105 0.81 -2.37 -2.15
N ILE A 106 1.05 -3.62 -1.79
CA ILE A 106 0.16 -4.74 -2.07
C ILE A 106 -0.71 -5.00 -0.86
N LEU A 107 -2.02 -4.96 -1.07
CA LEU A 107 -2.99 -5.52 -0.14
C LEU A 107 -3.54 -6.79 -0.79
N GLU A 108 -3.21 -7.96 -0.26
CA GLU A 108 -3.75 -9.22 -0.79
C GLU A 108 -5.26 -9.34 -0.53
N TYR A 109 -5.74 -8.71 0.55
CA TYR A 109 -7.16 -8.68 0.89
C TYR A 109 -7.64 -7.26 1.16
N PRO A 110 -8.92 -6.94 0.85
CA PRO A 110 -9.48 -5.62 1.12
C PRO A 110 -9.44 -5.24 2.59
N THR A 111 -9.14 -3.98 2.88
CA THR A 111 -9.19 -3.44 4.24
C THR A 111 -10.56 -2.85 4.57
N LYS A 112 -10.99 -2.94 5.82
CA LYS A 112 -12.26 -2.36 6.26
C LYS A 112 -12.27 -0.83 6.15
N ILE A 113 -11.17 -0.18 6.48
CA ILE A 113 -10.97 1.28 6.35
C ILE A 113 -9.67 1.56 5.61
N LEU A 114 -9.75 2.29 4.51
CA LEU A 114 -8.63 2.72 3.69
C LEU A 114 -8.41 4.22 3.89
N ASP A 115 -7.28 4.62 4.46
CA ASP A 115 -6.94 6.02 4.69
C ASP A 115 -5.82 6.47 3.72
N ILE A 116 -6.23 7.10 2.63
CA ILE A 116 -5.35 7.68 1.60
C ILE A 116 -5.31 9.20 1.69
N SER A 117 -5.66 9.79 2.84
CA SER A 117 -5.69 11.25 3.01
C SER A 117 -4.32 11.92 2.94
N ALA A 118 -3.23 11.14 2.82
CA ALA A 118 -1.91 11.67 2.53
C ALA A 118 -1.70 12.03 1.04
N TRP A 119 -2.54 11.53 0.13
CA TRP A 119 -2.36 11.66 -1.30
C TRP A 119 -3.23 12.76 -1.90
N THR A 120 -2.68 13.47 -2.89
CA THR A 120 -3.39 14.52 -3.63
C THR A 120 -3.75 14.11 -5.06
N SER A 121 -3.23 12.98 -5.53
CA SER A 121 -3.57 12.37 -6.82
C SER A 121 -3.47 10.85 -6.75
N LEU A 122 -4.12 10.15 -7.67
CA LEU A 122 -4.05 8.70 -7.84
C LEU A 122 -3.62 8.41 -9.28
N ASN A 123 -2.60 7.57 -9.45
CA ASN A 123 -2.26 7.04 -10.77
C ASN A 123 -3.12 5.82 -11.12
N LYS A 124 -2.96 5.29 -12.33
CA LYS A 124 -3.74 4.15 -12.83
C LYS A 124 -3.52 2.89 -11.99
N THR A 125 -2.26 2.61 -11.63
CA THR A 125 -1.88 1.45 -10.83
C THR A 125 -2.45 1.49 -9.42
N VAL A 126 -2.32 2.64 -8.73
CA VAL A 126 -2.93 2.82 -7.41
C VAL A 126 -4.43 2.56 -7.44
N LYS A 127 -5.13 3.05 -8.47
CA LYS A 127 -6.57 2.81 -8.63
C LYS A 127 -6.92 1.33 -8.78
N ARG A 128 -6.05 0.55 -9.42
CA ARG A 128 -6.24 -0.88 -9.61
C ARG A 128 -5.99 -1.69 -8.34
N CYS A 129 -4.93 -1.34 -7.59
CA CYS A 129 -4.44 -2.15 -6.46
C CYS A 129 -4.95 -1.73 -5.08
N MET A 130 -5.51 -0.52 -4.92
CA MET A 130 -5.80 0.05 -3.60
C MET A 130 -6.88 -0.68 -2.78
N PHE A 131 -7.65 -1.56 -3.39
CA PHE A 131 -8.73 -2.31 -2.73
C PHE A 131 -8.38 -3.76 -2.41
N GLY A 132 -7.17 -4.17 -2.70
CA GLY A 132 -6.68 -5.52 -2.56
C GLY A 132 -6.47 -6.19 -3.91
N TYR A 133 -5.48 -7.06 -3.93
CA TYR A 133 -5.08 -7.87 -5.04
C TYR A 133 -5.27 -9.33 -4.65
N GLY A 134 -6.00 -10.08 -5.37
CA GLY A 134 -6.37 -11.45 -5.09
C GLY A 134 -7.76 -11.69 -5.66
N ASP A 135 -8.38 -12.81 -5.42
CA ASP A 135 -9.76 -13.12 -5.84
C ASP A 135 -10.76 -12.11 -5.28
N PHE A 136 -10.64 -10.88 -5.79
CA PHE A 136 -11.51 -9.79 -5.43
C PHE A 136 -12.84 -9.95 -6.15
N ASP A 137 -13.76 -10.66 -5.50
CA ASP A 137 -15.16 -10.63 -5.92
C ASP A 137 -15.69 -9.20 -5.77
N HIS A 138 -15.71 -8.46 -6.86
CA HIS A 138 -16.22 -7.10 -6.94
C HIS A 138 -17.64 -6.96 -6.37
N LYS A 139 -18.35 -8.06 -6.17
CA LYS A 139 -19.69 -8.10 -5.54
C LYS A 139 -19.63 -7.99 -4.02
N LYS A 140 -18.47 -8.25 -3.38
CA LYS A 140 -18.34 -8.29 -1.92
C LYS A 140 -17.18 -7.46 -1.39
N CYS A 141 -17.08 -6.17 -1.79
CA CYS A 141 -16.04 -5.30 -1.27
C CYS A 141 -16.12 -5.18 0.27
N ALA A 142 -15.11 -5.66 0.97
CA ALA A 142 -15.03 -5.58 2.43
C ALA A 142 -14.74 -4.16 2.94
N THR A 143 -14.30 -3.24 2.07
CA THR A 143 -14.04 -1.84 2.43
C THR A 143 -15.36 -1.11 2.71
N LYS A 144 -15.47 -0.55 3.90
CA LYS A 144 -16.65 0.19 4.36
C LYS A 144 -16.44 1.70 4.39
N LYS A 145 -15.20 2.16 4.45
CA LYS A 145 -14.84 3.58 4.50
C LYS A 145 -13.55 3.86 3.75
N ILE A 146 -13.55 4.95 2.97
CA ILE A 146 -12.36 5.55 2.39
C ILE A 146 -12.20 6.94 2.95
N ILE A 147 -10.99 7.26 3.44
CA ILE A 147 -10.65 8.60 3.92
C ILE A 147 -9.70 9.22 2.89
N ILE A 148 -10.13 10.32 2.28
CA ILE A 148 -9.41 11.01 1.20
C ILE A 148 -8.94 12.40 1.63
N ASN A 149 -8.00 12.96 0.89
CA ASN A 149 -7.55 14.34 1.06
C ASN A 149 -8.57 15.31 0.46
N LYS A 150 -8.86 16.42 1.16
CA LYS A 150 -9.64 17.53 0.60
C LYS A 150 -9.03 18.11 -0.68
N LYS A 151 -7.68 18.06 -0.81
CA LYS A 151 -6.93 18.52 -2.00
C LYS A 151 -6.73 17.44 -3.06
N LEU A 152 -7.36 16.26 -2.91
CA LEU A 152 -7.29 15.23 -3.94
C LEU A 152 -7.85 15.78 -5.26
N ARG A 153 -7.14 15.51 -6.37
CA ARG A 153 -7.50 15.96 -7.72
C ARG A 153 -8.98 15.67 -8.04
N LYS A 154 -9.69 16.62 -8.62
CA LYS A 154 -11.14 16.53 -8.91
C LYS A 154 -11.54 15.25 -9.67
N ALA A 155 -10.77 14.85 -10.68
CA ALA A 155 -11.01 13.63 -11.44
C ALA A 155 -10.91 12.36 -10.56
N ASP A 156 -9.94 12.32 -9.63
CA ASP A 156 -9.76 11.19 -8.72
C ASP A 156 -10.85 11.14 -7.65
N LYS A 157 -11.30 12.29 -7.16
CA LYS A 157 -12.49 12.35 -6.29
C LYS A 157 -13.73 11.84 -6.99
N LYS A 158 -13.97 12.25 -8.24
CA LYS A 158 -15.14 11.80 -9.04
C LYS A 158 -15.08 10.27 -9.21
N TRP A 159 -13.90 9.72 -9.52
CA TRP A 159 -13.70 8.28 -9.64
C TRP A 159 -13.99 7.54 -8.32
N ILE A 160 -13.43 8.00 -7.18
CA ILE A 160 -13.70 7.38 -5.86
C ILE A 160 -15.19 7.44 -5.52
N LYS A 161 -15.85 8.60 -5.72
CA LYS A 161 -17.28 8.75 -5.43
C LYS A 161 -18.16 7.81 -6.26
N LYS A 162 -17.83 7.65 -7.57
CA LYS A 162 -18.51 6.68 -8.45
C LYS A 162 -18.38 5.25 -7.93
N LEU A 163 -17.18 4.86 -7.56
CA LEU A 163 -16.87 3.54 -7.05
C LEU A 163 -17.49 3.29 -5.68
N ALA A 164 -17.45 4.29 -4.81
CA ALA A 164 -18.07 4.25 -3.48
C ALA A 164 -19.59 4.10 -3.54
N LYS A 165 -20.24 4.77 -4.49
CA LYS A 165 -21.69 4.58 -4.76
C LYS A 165 -22.00 3.15 -5.17
N LYS A 166 -21.22 2.58 -6.11
CA LYS A 166 -21.39 1.21 -6.59
C LYS A 166 -21.26 0.18 -5.46
N TRP A 167 -20.33 0.37 -4.54
CA TRP A 167 -20.01 -0.58 -3.49
C TRP A 167 -20.51 -0.19 -2.10
N LYS A 168 -21.35 0.83 -1.99
CA LYS A 168 -21.90 1.35 -0.72
C LYS A 168 -20.82 1.68 0.31
N ILE A 169 -19.74 2.32 -0.13
CA ILE A 169 -18.60 2.71 0.70
C ILE A 169 -18.78 4.16 1.17
N LYS A 170 -18.58 4.42 2.45
CA LYS A 170 -18.56 5.78 3.00
C LYS A 170 -17.28 6.50 2.62
N VAL A 171 -17.37 7.66 1.97
CA VAL A 171 -16.22 8.54 1.69
C VAL A 171 -16.17 9.66 2.71
N VAL A 172 -15.00 9.91 3.30
CA VAL A 172 -14.76 10.98 4.26
C VAL A 172 -13.58 11.82 3.77
N GLU A 173 -13.79 13.13 3.63
CA GLU A 173 -12.73 14.07 3.27
C GLU A 173 -12.04 14.59 4.54
N LYS A 174 -10.71 14.57 4.57
CA LYS A 174 -9.87 15.17 5.63
C LYS A 174 -9.10 16.36 5.09
N LYS A 175 -8.87 17.33 5.98
CA LYS A 175 -7.93 18.45 5.76
C LYS A 175 -6.50 17.94 5.67
#